data_9e72e14cc0a8ffbf324000e96981dede
#
_entry.id   9e72e14cc0a8ffbf324000e96981dede
#
_cell.length_a   1.000
_cell.length_b   1.000
_cell.length_c   1.000
_cell.angle_alpha   90.00
_cell.angle_beta   90.00
_cell.angle_gamma   90.00
#
_symmetry.space_group_name_H-M   'P 1'
#
loop_
_entity.id
_entity.type
_entity.pdbx_description
1 polymer ?
#
loop_
_entity_poly.entity_id
_entity_poly.type
_entity_poly.pdbx_seq_one_letter_code
_entity_poly.pdbx_strand_id
1 'polypeptide(L)'
;MRIGRLGEAEGLLTGYFEPIVAGSRFPGPEFHVPLYRRPRDLEAAGYKLGSVAFPNKGVRIGRRNENNELVPYHDRAAIEAGALDGQKLEICWLKSPLDLLMIQIEGSGRVILEDGTPLRVSFDSHNGYAFSSVERVLIDRHIIARKDISTQAVRDWMAANPEEAAKVRAANRSYVFFRITDLTNEGEPLGAQGVPLTPGRSIAVDRAHQYGTPFFIEAQLPIEGRKPASPFRRLMIAQDTGSAIVGPARADLYWGAGEAASRIAGRIRHPGRFVMLLPREVDIAAVGREAPLPVPRPKIAGVEVMKEDGQGRAGLDDAIVVTTGRKMPSPARIPKSADTKYSRVHALQL
;
A
#
# COMPACT_ATOMS: atom_id res chain seq x y z
N MET A 1 11.11 -26.05 15.44
CA MET A 1 10.68 -24.65 15.27
C MET A 1 10.47 -24.01 16.64
N ARG A 2 10.94 -22.78 16.83
CA ARG A 2 10.60 -21.95 18.00
C ARG A 2 9.42 -21.07 17.64
N ILE A 3 8.59 -20.74 18.62
CA ILE A 3 7.43 -19.89 18.46
C ILE A 3 7.79 -18.51 18.98
N GLY A 4 7.85 -17.52 18.09
CA GLY A 4 7.97 -16.11 18.45
C GLY A 4 6.58 -15.47 18.52
N ARG A 5 6.24 -14.82 19.64
CA ARG A 5 5.07 -13.97 19.72
C ARG A 5 5.44 -12.53 19.38
N LEU A 6 4.70 -11.93 18.47
CA LEU A 6 4.81 -10.49 18.15
C LEU A 6 3.95 -9.67 19.13
N GLY A 7 4.37 -9.65 20.41
CA GLY A 7 3.64 -8.95 21.48
C GLY A 7 2.37 -9.66 21.96
N GLU A 8 1.70 -9.07 22.95
CA GLU A 8 0.41 -9.55 23.48
C GLU A 8 -0.78 -8.95 22.73
N ALA A 9 -0.57 -7.90 21.96
CA ALA A 9 -1.62 -7.21 21.24
C ALA A 9 -2.13 -8.03 20.06
N GLU A 10 -3.44 -8.02 19.87
CA GLU A 10 -4.06 -8.51 18.66
C GLU A 10 -3.62 -7.66 17.45
N GLY A 11 -3.17 -8.30 16.38
CA GLY A 11 -2.84 -7.65 15.14
C GLY A 11 -4.08 -7.37 14.30
N LEU A 12 -3.89 -6.69 13.18
CA LEU A 12 -4.94 -6.37 12.21
C LEU A 12 -4.83 -7.25 10.97
N LEU A 13 -5.92 -7.92 10.66
CA LEU A 13 -6.11 -8.69 9.42
C LEU A 13 -7.06 -7.96 8.48
N THR A 14 -6.68 -7.89 7.21
CA THR A 14 -7.57 -7.55 6.09
C THR A 14 -7.48 -8.63 5.03
N GLY A 15 -8.23 -8.50 3.95
CA GLY A 15 -8.17 -9.43 2.84
C GLY A 15 -7.98 -8.68 1.53
N TYR A 16 -7.27 -9.31 0.58
CA TYR A 16 -7.12 -8.82 -0.78
C TYR A 16 -7.30 -9.95 -1.80
N PHE A 17 -7.45 -9.55 -3.06
CA PHE A 17 -7.76 -10.47 -4.15
C PHE A 17 -7.25 -9.91 -5.48
N GLU A 18 -7.21 -10.71 -6.54
CA GLU A 18 -6.95 -10.24 -7.90
C GLU A 18 -8.28 -9.87 -8.57
N PRO A 19 -8.56 -8.59 -8.90
CA PRO A 19 -9.71 -8.20 -9.67
C PRO A 19 -9.72 -8.83 -11.07
N ILE A 20 -10.89 -9.25 -11.53
CA ILE A 20 -11.14 -9.66 -12.92
C ILE A 20 -12.12 -8.66 -13.50
N VAL A 21 -11.71 -7.94 -14.54
CA VAL A 21 -12.50 -6.89 -15.17
C VAL A 21 -12.54 -7.07 -16.69
N ALA A 22 -13.55 -6.50 -17.34
CA ALA A 22 -13.60 -6.44 -18.79
C ALA A 22 -12.76 -5.28 -19.33
N GLY A 23 -12.15 -5.45 -20.49
CA GLY A 23 -11.38 -4.42 -21.16
C GLY A 23 -11.32 -4.59 -22.67
N SER A 24 -10.71 -3.62 -23.35
CA SER A 24 -10.49 -3.60 -24.79
C SER A 24 -9.07 -3.19 -25.12
N ARG A 25 -8.55 -3.66 -26.26
CA ARG A 25 -7.25 -3.21 -26.81
C ARG A 25 -7.30 -1.79 -27.36
N PHE A 26 -8.49 -1.32 -27.69
CA PHE A 26 -8.73 -0.03 -28.32
C PHE A 26 -9.76 0.78 -27.55
N PRO A 27 -9.65 2.11 -27.55
CA PRO A 27 -10.66 2.97 -26.93
C PRO A 27 -11.98 2.91 -27.71
N GLY A 28 -13.08 3.04 -26.99
CA GLY A 28 -14.43 3.08 -27.54
C GLY A 28 -15.45 3.60 -26.55
N PRO A 29 -16.72 3.72 -26.94
CA PRO A 29 -17.76 4.27 -26.06
C PRO A 29 -17.91 3.49 -24.75
N GLU A 30 -17.72 2.18 -24.78
CA GLU A 30 -17.83 1.30 -23.63
C GLU A 30 -16.50 1.22 -22.85
N PHE A 31 -15.35 1.25 -23.55
CA PHE A 31 -14.01 1.12 -22.98
C PHE A 31 -13.24 2.41 -23.18
N HIS A 32 -13.31 3.32 -22.23
CA HIS A 32 -12.76 4.66 -22.36
C HIS A 32 -11.76 5.04 -21.24
N VAL A 33 -11.54 4.17 -20.28
CA VAL A 33 -10.64 4.43 -19.15
C VAL A 33 -9.30 3.74 -19.41
N PRO A 34 -8.22 4.51 -19.68
CA PRO A 34 -6.93 3.92 -19.98
C PRO A 34 -6.27 3.33 -18.72
N LEU A 35 -5.71 2.14 -18.88
CA LEU A 35 -4.81 1.52 -17.92
C LEU A 35 -3.39 1.71 -18.42
N TYR A 36 -2.59 2.50 -17.68
CA TYR A 36 -1.30 2.97 -18.13
C TYR A 36 -0.14 2.10 -17.64
N ARG A 37 0.84 1.92 -18.52
CA ARG A 37 2.20 1.51 -18.15
C ARG A 37 2.98 2.67 -17.55
N ARG A 38 4.11 2.37 -16.93
CA ARG A 38 5.01 3.37 -16.37
C ARG A 38 5.42 4.38 -17.44
N PRO A 39 5.25 5.69 -17.17
CA PRO A 39 5.77 6.75 -18.04
C PRO A 39 7.30 6.76 -18.09
N ARG A 40 7.83 7.13 -19.26
CA ARG A 40 9.29 7.14 -19.47
C ARG A 40 10.00 8.25 -18.69
N ASP A 41 9.30 9.34 -18.41
CA ASP A 41 9.77 10.50 -17.66
C ASP A 41 9.56 10.37 -16.14
N LEU A 42 9.03 9.25 -15.68
CA LEU A 42 8.87 8.97 -14.25
C LEU A 42 10.21 8.53 -13.65
N GLU A 43 10.81 9.39 -12.86
CA GLU A 43 12.09 9.16 -12.19
C GLU A 43 11.92 8.91 -10.70
N ALA A 44 12.65 7.93 -10.17
CA ALA A 44 12.85 7.74 -8.74
C ALA A 44 14.26 8.21 -8.38
N ALA A 45 14.36 9.27 -7.59
CA ALA A 45 15.63 9.74 -7.07
C ALA A 45 15.89 9.20 -5.66
N GLY A 46 17.17 8.97 -5.33
CA GLY A 46 17.57 8.53 -4.00
C GLY A 46 17.11 9.47 -2.89
N TYR A 47 17.08 8.92 -1.68
CA TYR A 47 16.67 9.62 -0.46
C TYR A 47 17.52 10.88 -0.22
N LYS A 48 16.87 12.05 -0.14
CA LYS A 48 17.51 13.29 0.33
C LYS A 48 16.68 13.85 1.49
N LEU A 49 17.30 13.86 2.68
CA LEU A 49 16.66 14.35 3.89
C LEU A 49 16.28 15.82 3.70
N GLY A 50 15.02 16.19 4.00
CA GLY A 50 14.59 17.58 4.08
C GLY A 50 14.03 18.22 2.81
N SER A 51 13.70 17.47 1.75
CA SER A 51 13.01 18.02 0.59
C SER A 51 11.52 18.20 0.88
N VAL A 52 11.10 19.45 1.12
CA VAL A 52 9.70 19.83 1.38
C VAL A 52 8.83 19.75 0.10
N ALA A 53 9.47 19.68 -1.07
CA ALA A 53 8.76 19.74 -2.37
C ALA A 53 8.03 18.45 -2.74
N PHE A 54 8.35 17.29 -2.11
CA PHE A 54 7.75 16.01 -2.48
C PHE A 54 6.66 15.59 -1.47
N PRO A 55 5.50 15.14 -1.97
CA PRO A 55 4.31 14.88 -1.14
C PRO A 55 4.45 13.68 -0.22
N ASN A 56 5.41 12.79 -0.47
CA ASN A 56 5.66 11.62 0.36
C ASN A 56 7.06 11.72 0.97
N LYS A 57 7.14 11.83 2.30
CA LYS A 57 8.40 12.02 3.03
C LYS A 57 9.38 10.89 2.71
N GLY A 58 10.55 11.24 2.22
CA GLY A 58 11.64 10.31 1.92
C GLY A 58 11.56 9.62 0.56
N VAL A 59 10.48 9.77 -0.17
CA VAL A 59 10.33 9.25 -1.53
C VAL A 59 10.33 10.40 -2.52
N ARG A 60 11.32 10.44 -3.40
CA ARG A 60 11.45 11.45 -4.46
C ARG A 60 11.14 10.81 -5.80
N ILE A 61 9.85 10.63 -6.08
CA ILE A 61 9.34 10.20 -7.37
C ILE A 61 8.76 11.42 -8.08
N GLY A 62 9.21 11.68 -9.30
CA GLY A 62 8.81 12.86 -10.02
C GLY A 62 9.19 12.81 -11.50
N ARG A 63 9.22 13.96 -12.13
CA ARG A 63 9.68 14.18 -13.50
C ARG A 63 10.60 15.39 -13.57
N ARG A 64 11.37 15.49 -14.63
CA ARG A 64 12.17 16.70 -14.87
C ARG A 64 11.30 17.79 -15.50
N ASN A 65 11.43 19.02 -14.97
CA ASN A 65 10.87 20.20 -15.62
C ASN A 65 11.84 20.73 -16.71
N GLU A 66 11.46 21.82 -17.37
CA GLU A 66 12.25 22.49 -18.41
C GLU A 66 13.62 22.96 -17.91
N ASN A 67 13.76 23.24 -16.64
CA ASN A 67 15.02 23.62 -15.98
C ASN A 67 15.84 22.42 -15.51
N ASN A 68 15.47 21.18 -15.91
CA ASN A 68 16.09 19.93 -15.49
C ASN A 68 16.00 19.65 -13.98
N GLU A 69 15.07 20.30 -13.27
CA GLU A 69 14.83 20.08 -11.84
C GLU A 69 13.83 18.93 -11.65
N LEU A 70 14.07 18.08 -10.67
CA LEU A 70 13.12 17.03 -10.30
C LEU A 70 11.96 17.65 -9.52
N VAL A 71 10.78 17.62 -10.12
CA VAL A 71 9.51 18.10 -9.53
C VAL A 71 8.56 16.92 -9.29
N PRO A 72 7.56 17.03 -8.38
CA PRO A 72 6.56 15.99 -8.20
C PRO A 72 5.90 15.59 -9.51
N TYR A 73 5.57 14.31 -9.63
CA TYR A 73 4.85 13.80 -10.80
C TYR A 73 3.39 14.32 -10.81
N HIS A 74 2.68 14.10 -11.89
CA HIS A 74 1.25 14.37 -11.99
C HIS A 74 0.48 13.57 -10.95
N ASP A 75 -0.45 14.19 -10.26
CA ASP A 75 -1.34 13.48 -9.35
C ASP A 75 -2.51 12.83 -10.11
N ARG A 76 -3.33 12.04 -9.42
CA ARG A 76 -4.48 11.35 -10.01
C ARG A 76 -5.39 12.29 -10.80
N ALA A 77 -5.72 13.45 -10.22
CA ALA A 77 -6.63 14.38 -10.88
C ALA A 77 -6.08 14.89 -12.22
N ALA A 78 -4.78 15.24 -12.26
CA ALA A 78 -4.13 15.64 -13.50
C ALA A 78 -4.05 14.50 -14.52
N ILE A 79 -3.75 13.27 -14.08
CA ILE A 79 -3.69 12.10 -14.97
C ILE A 79 -5.08 11.75 -15.51
N GLU A 80 -6.11 11.74 -14.68
CA GLU A 80 -7.50 11.50 -15.12
C GLU A 80 -8.03 12.63 -16.01
N ALA A 81 -7.43 13.84 -15.94
CA ALA A 81 -7.71 14.96 -16.83
C ALA A 81 -6.88 14.99 -18.13
N GLY A 82 -6.08 13.94 -18.40
CA GLY A 82 -5.36 13.79 -19.65
C GLY A 82 -3.88 14.22 -19.64
N ALA A 83 -3.25 14.40 -18.47
CA ALA A 83 -1.83 14.81 -18.40
C ALA A 83 -0.87 13.80 -19.08
N LEU A 84 -1.32 12.59 -19.40
CA LEU A 84 -0.54 11.55 -20.08
C LEU A 84 -0.98 11.31 -21.51
N ASP A 85 -1.95 12.05 -22.03
CA ASP A 85 -2.48 11.86 -23.38
C ASP A 85 -1.38 12.04 -24.43
N GLY A 86 -1.44 11.22 -25.48
CA GLY A 86 -0.47 11.24 -26.57
C GLY A 86 0.86 10.55 -26.29
N GLN A 87 1.14 10.11 -25.05
CA GLN A 87 2.39 9.42 -24.70
C GLN A 87 2.40 7.94 -25.09
N LYS A 88 1.28 7.38 -25.57
CA LYS A 88 1.12 5.97 -25.96
C LYS A 88 1.47 5.00 -24.84
N LEU A 89 0.97 5.27 -23.66
CA LEU A 89 1.23 4.50 -22.44
C LEU A 89 0.14 3.47 -22.14
N GLU A 90 -0.94 3.47 -22.90
CA GLU A 90 -2.10 2.62 -22.69
C GLU A 90 -1.72 1.14 -22.89
N ILE A 91 -2.03 0.31 -21.91
CA ILE A 91 -1.94 -1.15 -22.00
C ILE A 91 -3.24 -1.68 -22.61
N CYS A 92 -4.35 -1.19 -22.11
CA CYS A 92 -5.72 -1.47 -22.55
C CYS A 92 -6.64 -0.40 -22.00
N TRP A 93 -7.93 -0.48 -22.34
CA TRP A 93 -8.98 0.41 -21.84
C TRP A 93 -10.01 -0.40 -21.06
N LEU A 94 -10.45 0.15 -19.93
CA LEU A 94 -11.43 -0.42 -19.03
C LEU A 94 -12.78 0.31 -19.18
N LYS A 95 -13.86 -0.32 -18.65
CA LYS A 95 -15.21 0.26 -18.69
C LYS A 95 -15.37 1.45 -17.75
N SER A 96 -14.77 1.37 -16.57
CA SER A 96 -15.01 2.38 -15.55
C SER A 96 -13.74 2.81 -14.79
N PRO A 97 -13.69 4.07 -14.32
CA PRO A 97 -12.63 4.52 -13.42
C PRO A 97 -12.57 3.74 -12.11
N LEU A 98 -13.68 3.11 -11.71
CA LEU A 98 -13.73 2.28 -10.51
C LEU A 98 -13.00 0.96 -10.70
N ASP A 99 -13.11 0.33 -11.87
CA ASP A 99 -12.35 -0.89 -12.18
C ASP A 99 -10.85 -0.61 -12.15
N LEU A 100 -10.43 0.52 -12.73
CA LEU A 100 -9.05 0.97 -12.66
C LEU A 100 -8.61 1.21 -11.20
N LEU A 101 -9.42 1.90 -10.41
CA LEU A 101 -9.12 2.16 -9.00
C LEU A 101 -8.95 0.85 -8.21
N MET A 102 -9.80 -0.13 -8.45
CA MET A 102 -9.72 -1.45 -7.79
C MET A 102 -8.41 -2.16 -8.14
N ILE A 103 -8.05 -2.22 -9.42
CA ILE A 103 -6.76 -2.79 -9.85
C ILE A 103 -5.57 -2.05 -9.20
N GLN A 104 -5.67 -0.72 -9.06
CA GLN A 104 -4.63 0.10 -8.42
C GLN A 104 -4.51 -0.14 -6.92
N ILE A 105 -5.62 -0.42 -6.24
CA ILE A 105 -5.63 -0.74 -4.80
C ILE A 105 -5.04 -2.12 -4.55
N GLU A 106 -5.45 -3.11 -5.34
CA GLU A 106 -5.03 -4.50 -5.19
C GLU A 106 -3.60 -4.76 -5.75
N GLY A 107 -3.08 -3.85 -6.60
CA GLY A 107 -1.73 -3.91 -7.17
C GLY A 107 -1.58 -4.88 -8.34
N SER A 108 -2.58 -5.70 -8.65
CA SER A 108 -2.65 -6.57 -9.81
C SER A 108 -4.08 -6.70 -10.30
N GLY A 109 -4.25 -7.20 -11.52
CA GLY A 109 -5.58 -7.45 -12.07
C GLY A 109 -5.52 -8.27 -13.34
N ARG A 110 -6.62 -8.97 -13.63
CA ARG A 110 -6.83 -9.71 -14.85
C ARG A 110 -7.89 -8.99 -15.68
N VAL A 111 -7.50 -8.55 -16.85
CA VAL A 111 -8.39 -7.90 -17.81
C VAL A 111 -8.80 -8.94 -18.85
N ILE A 112 -10.08 -9.21 -18.98
CA ILE A 112 -10.60 -10.06 -20.05
C ILE A 112 -10.96 -9.15 -21.22
N LEU A 113 -10.22 -9.31 -22.29
CA LEU A 113 -10.40 -8.53 -23.52
C LEU A 113 -11.67 -8.99 -24.26
N GLU A 114 -12.14 -8.17 -25.23
CA GLU A 114 -13.35 -8.44 -25.99
C GLU A 114 -13.34 -9.77 -26.77
N ASP A 115 -12.14 -10.23 -27.15
CA ASP A 115 -11.91 -11.52 -27.81
C ASP A 115 -11.81 -12.70 -26.82
N GLY A 116 -12.05 -12.47 -25.52
CA GLY A 116 -11.89 -13.46 -24.46
C GLY A 116 -10.44 -13.67 -24.01
N THR A 117 -9.47 -13.00 -24.63
CA THR A 117 -8.06 -13.12 -24.23
C THR A 117 -7.83 -12.50 -22.85
N PRO A 118 -7.32 -13.25 -21.89
CA PRO A 118 -6.96 -12.69 -20.60
C PRO A 118 -5.62 -11.94 -20.70
N LEU A 119 -5.56 -10.75 -20.11
CA LEU A 119 -4.36 -9.93 -19.95
C LEU A 119 -4.13 -9.70 -18.46
N ARG A 120 -3.02 -10.17 -17.92
CA ARG A 120 -2.64 -9.88 -16.53
C ARG A 120 -1.77 -8.65 -16.47
N VAL A 121 -2.10 -7.76 -15.54
CA VAL A 121 -1.31 -6.59 -15.19
C VAL A 121 -0.89 -6.66 -13.73
N SER A 122 0.34 -6.25 -13.46
CA SER A 122 0.90 -6.18 -12.11
C SER A 122 1.54 -4.82 -11.88
N PHE A 123 1.60 -4.42 -10.62
CA PHE A 123 2.26 -3.20 -10.18
C PHE A 123 3.65 -3.06 -10.83
N ASP A 124 3.94 -1.89 -11.36
CA ASP A 124 5.27 -1.51 -11.83
C ASP A 124 5.82 -0.34 -11.00
N SER A 125 5.08 0.74 -10.92
CA SER A 125 5.49 1.96 -10.21
C SER A 125 4.28 2.79 -9.77
N HIS A 126 4.54 3.88 -9.05
CA HIS A 126 3.53 4.86 -8.65
C HIS A 126 4.06 6.29 -8.81
N ASN A 127 3.16 7.26 -8.82
CA ASN A 127 3.48 8.68 -9.03
C ASN A 127 4.10 9.41 -7.82
N GLY A 128 4.45 8.72 -6.75
CA GLY A 128 5.12 9.29 -5.58
C GLY A 128 4.20 9.89 -4.50
N TYR A 129 2.89 9.97 -4.73
CA TYR A 129 1.94 10.42 -3.72
C TYR A 129 1.56 9.30 -2.76
N ALA A 130 1.35 9.65 -1.50
CA ALA A 130 0.84 8.70 -0.52
C ALA A 130 -0.59 8.27 -0.87
N PHE A 131 -0.89 7.00 -0.62
CA PHE A 131 -2.24 6.47 -0.78
C PHE A 131 -3.19 7.06 0.26
N SER A 132 -4.39 7.44 -0.20
CA SER A 132 -5.51 7.87 0.64
C SER A 132 -6.72 7.02 0.31
N SER A 133 -7.28 6.33 1.32
CA SER A 133 -8.44 5.46 1.11
C SER A 133 -9.67 6.27 0.72
N VAL A 134 -10.31 5.87 -0.37
CA VAL A 134 -11.58 6.49 -0.83
C VAL A 134 -12.72 6.18 0.14
N GLU A 135 -12.70 5.02 0.80
CA GLU A 135 -13.67 4.68 1.86
C GLU A 135 -13.58 5.68 3.00
N ARG A 136 -12.36 6.06 3.38
CA ARG A 136 -12.16 7.07 4.43
C ARG A 136 -12.70 8.41 4.01
N VAL A 137 -12.48 8.84 2.77
CA VAL A 137 -13.03 10.10 2.24
C VAL A 137 -14.56 10.09 2.30
N LEU A 138 -15.20 8.98 1.93
CA LEU A 138 -16.65 8.84 1.98
C LEU A 138 -17.20 8.90 3.42
N ILE A 139 -16.49 8.30 4.37
CA ILE A 139 -16.84 8.34 5.80
C ILE A 139 -16.65 9.76 6.36
N ASP A 140 -15.51 10.38 6.11
CA ASP A 140 -15.17 11.71 6.64
C ASP A 140 -16.08 12.81 6.07
N ARG A 141 -16.59 12.62 4.85
CA ARG A 141 -17.61 13.50 4.23
C ARG A 141 -19.06 13.14 4.62
N HIS A 142 -19.25 12.17 5.52
CA HIS A 142 -20.58 11.69 5.95
C HIS A 142 -21.48 11.16 4.83
N ILE A 143 -20.89 10.69 3.72
CA ILE A 143 -21.60 10.14 2.57
C ILE A 143 -22.05 8.71 2.85
N ILE A 144 -21.15 7.87 3.41
CA ILE A 144 -21.47 6.51 3.84
C ILE A 144 -21.04 6.39 5.31
N ALA A 145 -21.96 5.92 6.15
CA ALA A 145 -21.63 5.72 7.56
C ALA A 145 -20.58 4.61 7.74
N ARG A 146 -19.69 4.75 8.73
CA ARG A 146 -18.61 3.79 9.01
C ARG A 146 -19.11 2.34 9.17
N LYS A 147 -20.30 2.15 9.73
CA LYS A 147 -20.90 0.82 9.95
C LYS A 147 -21.39 0.16 8.63
N ASP A 148 -21.68 0.98 7.61
CA ASP A 148 -22.28 0.54 6.35
C ASP A 148 -21.23 0.50 5.22
N ILE A 149 -19.99 0.95 5.48
CA ILE A 149 -18.93 0.96 4.46
C ILE A 149 -18.54 -0.47 4.08
N SER A 150 -18.51 -0.71 2.79
CA SER A 150 -18.01 -1.94 2.17
C SER A 150 -17.59 -1.63 0.74
N THR A 151 -16.75 -2.47 0.13
CA THR A 151 -16.37 -2.33 -1.27
C THR A 151 -17.59 -2.22 -2.19
N GLN A 152 -18.65 -2.99 -1.92
CA GLN A 152 -19.89 -2.92 -2.71
C GLN A 152 -20.60 -1.58 -2.51
N ALA A 153 -20.76 -1.10 -1.28
CA ALA A 153 -21.37 0.19 -1.00
C ALA A 153 -20.64 1.36 -1.69
N VAL A 154 -19.30 1.30 -1.72
CA VAL A 154 -18.48 2.27 -2.47
C VAL A 154 -18.74 2.19 -3.97
N ARG A 155 -18.80 0.97 -4.53
CA ARG A 155 -19.12 0.76 -5.95
C ARG A 155 -20.49 1.32 -6.32
N ASP A 156 -21.51 0.97 -5.55
CA ASP A 156 -22.88 1.38 -5.80
C ASP A 156 -23.01 2.91 -5.73
N TRP A 157 -22.39 3.52 -4.72
CA TRP A 157 -22.41 4.97 -4.58
C TRP A 157 -21.67 5.67 -5.73
N MET A 158 -20.48 5.19 -6.12
CA MET A 158 -19.71 5.79 -7.22
C MET A 158 -20.42 5.65 -8.57
N ALA A 159 -21.11 4.54 -8.79
CA ALA A 159 -21.91 4.34 -10.00
C ALA A 159 -23.11 5.27 -10.07
N ALA A 160 -23.77 5.52 -8.92
CA ALA A 160 -24.92 6.42 -8.82
C ALA A 160 -24.54 7.91 -8.85
N ASN A 161 -23.28 8.28 -8.57
CA ASN A 161 -22.83 9.67 -8.42
C ASN A 161 -21.53 9.93 -9.20
N PRO A 162 -21.49 9.83 -10.53
CA PRO A 162 -20.25 9.83 -11.31
C PRO A 162 -19.40 11.11 -11.16
N GLU A 163 -20.03 12.29 -11.08
CA GLU A 163 -19.32 13.56 -10.92
C GLU A 163 -18.68 13.69 -9.53
N GLU A 164 -19.41 13.38 -8.47
CA GLU A 164 -18.88 13.39 -7.11
C GLU A 164 -17.86 12.27 -6.89
N ALA A 165 -18.05 11.13 -7.55
CA ALA A 165 -17.09 10.04 -7.54
C ALA A 165 -15.72 10.45 -8.09
N ALA A 166 -15.68 11.31 -9.13
CA ALA A 166 -14.43 11.87 -9.64
C ALA A 166 -13.71 12.69 -8.57
N LYS A 167 -14.42 13.53 -7.81
CA LYS A 167 -13.85 14.34 -6.71
C LYS A 167 -13.38 13.46 -5.55
N VAL A 168 -14.08 12.37 -5.27
CA VAL A 168 -13.69 11.40 -4.23
C VAL A 168 -12.44 10.64 -4.65
N ARG A 169 -12.36 10.18 -5.92
CA ARG A 169 -11.14 9.53 -6.44
C ARG A 169 -9.95 10.48 -6.45
N ALA A 170 -10.14 11.74 -6.85
CA ALA A 170 -9.10 12.77 -6.88
C ALA A 170 -8.51 13.07 -5.50
N ALA A 171 -9.24 12.85 -4.40
CA ALA A 171 -8.73 12.97 -3.04
C ALA A 171 -7.62 11.92 -2.75
N ASN A 172 -7.63 10.77 -3.43
CA ASN A 172 -6.51 9.86 -3.48
C ASN A 172 -5.55 10.30 -4.59
N ARG A 173 -4.57 11.14 -4.27
CA ARG A 173 -3.60 11.67 -5.25
C ARG A 173 -2.64 10.61 -5.79
N SER A 174 -2.54 9.44 -5.13
CA SER A 174 -1.71 8.32 -5.57
C SER A 174 -2.28 7.71 -6.85
N TYR A 175 -1.40 7.43 -7.81
CA TYR A 175 -1.73 6.73 -9.05
C TYR A 175 -0.69 5.64 -9.31
N VAL A 176 -1.16 4.44 -9.64
CA VAL A 176 -0.32 3.27 -9.89
C VAL A 176 -0.25 2.99 -11.38
N PHE A 177 0.94 2.69 -11.85
CA PHE A 177 1.27 2.25 -13.21
C PHE A 177 1.57 0.77 -13.23
N PHE A 178 1.32 0.14 -14.38
CA PHE A 178 1.34 -1.32 -14.50
C PHE A 178 2.31 -1.81 -15.57
N ARG A 179 2.70 -3.06 -15.45
CA ARG A 179 3.34 -3.84 -16.51
C ARG A 179 2.49 -5.05 -16.82
N ILE A 180 2.57 -5.52 -18.07
CA ILE A 180 2.01 -6.80 -18.45
C ILE A 180 2.90 -7.90 -17.85
N THR A 181 2.27 -8.89 -17.24
CA THR A 181 2.96 -10.09 -16.76
C THR A 181 2.42 -11.31 -17.49
N ASP A 182 3.30 -12.30 -17.69
CA ASP A 182 2.91 -13.51 -18.38
C ASP A 182 1.77 -14.23 -17.64
N LEU A 183 0.76 -14.57 -18.40
CA LEU A 183 -0.25 -15.52 -18.01
C LEU A 183 0.33 -16.91 -18.20
N THR A 184 0.95 -17.47 -17.19
CA THR A 184 0.92 -18.93 -17.09
C THR A 184 -0.54 -19.30 -16.91
N ASN A 185 -1.09 -20.03 -17.87
CA ASN A 185 -2.49 -20.46 -17.90
C ASN A 185 -2.94 -20.84 -16.49
N GLU A 186 -3.98 -20.19 -15.97
CA GLU A 186 -4.59 -20.44 -14.65
C GLU A 186 -3.74 -20.11 -13.41
N GLY A 187 -2.53 -19.58 -13.56
CA GLY A 187 -1.68 -19.22 -12.42
C GLY A 187 -2.20 -18.02 -11.65
N GLU A 188 -2.01 -18.05 -10.35
CA GLU A 188 -2.25 -16.91 -9.46
C GLU A 188 -1.21 -15.80 -9.71
N PRO A 189 -1.46 -14.53 -9.34
CA PRO A 189 -0.50 -13.45 -9.52
C PRO A 189 0.77 -13.70 -8.69
N LEU A 190 1.88 -13.11 -9.14
CA LEU A 190 3.13 -13.13 -8.37
C LEU A 190 3.05 -12.10 -7.25
N GLY A 191 3.36 -12.52 -6.02
CA GLY A 191 3.60 -11.62 -4.91
C GLY A 191 4.95 -10.90 -5.03
N ALA A 192 5.23 -9.99 -4.11
CA ALA A 192 6.49 -9.22 -4.08
C ALA A 192 7.74 -10.11 -3.91
N GLN A 193 7.59 -11.32 -3.40
CA GLN A 193 8.65 -12.34 -3.37
C GLN A 193 8.99 -12.89 -4.77
N GLY A 194 8.16 -12.65 -5.79
CA GLY A 194 8.32 -13.19 -7.13
C GLY A 194 7.83 -14.64 -7.28
N VAL A 195 7.01 -15.13 -6.35
CA VAL A 195 6.39 -16.47 -6.41
C VAL A 195 4.87 -16.35 -6.54
N PRO A 196 4.19 -17.34 -7.16
CA PRO A 196 2.74 -17.35 -7.25
C PRO A 196 2.09 -17.36 -5.86
N LEU A 197 1.09 -16.50 -5.68
CA LEU A 197 0.30 -16.47 -4.45
C LEU A 197 -0.63 -17.68 -4.39
N THR A 198 -0.95 -18.12 -3.18
CA THR A 198 -1.87 -19.23 -2.95
C THR A 198 -3.05 -18.73 -2.11
N PRO A 199 -4.30 -18.84 -2.61
CA PRO A 199 -5.49 -18.40 -1.88
C PRO A 199 -5.60 -19.04 -0.50
N GLY A 200 -5.82 -18.20 0.54
CA GLY A 200 -5.92 -18.64 1.92
C GLY A 200 -4.62 -19.19 2.53
N ARG A 201 -3.47 -18.94 1.89
CA ARG A 201 -2.13 -19.37 2.35
C ARG A 201 -1.08 -18.26 2.26
N SER A 202 -1.16 -17.39 1.25
CA SER A 202 -0.24 -16.27 1.09
C SER A 202 -0.74 -15.04 1.83
N ILE A 203 0.19 -14.29 2.41
CA ILE A 203 -0.11 -13.00 3.05
C ILE A 203 0.84 -11.92 2.57
N ALA A 204 0.30 -10.71 2.43
CA ALA A 204 1.08 -9.49 2.39
C ALA A 204 1.37 -9.02 3.82
N VAL A 205 2.62 -8.66 4.09
CA VAL A 205 3.13 -8.24 5.41
C VAL A 205 3.89 -6.92 5.30
N ASP A 206 4.22 -6.33 6.45
CA ASP A 206 5.16 -5.22 6.51
C ASP A 206 6.52 -5.61 5.92
N ARG A 207 7.15 -4.69 5.21
CA ARG A 207 8.48 -4.89 4.58
C ARG A 207 9.59 -5.21 5.58
N ALA A 208 9.38 -4.98 6.86
CA ALA A 208 10.29 -5.41 7.92
C ALA A 208 10.34 -6.94 8.08
N HIS A 209 9.32 -7.66 7.61
CA HIS A 209 9.33 -9.12 7.62
C HIS A 209 10.05 -9.68 6.38
N GLN A 210 10.81 -10.73 6.59
CA GLN A 210 11.45 -11.46 5.50
C GLN A 210 10.41 -12.31 4.76
N TYR A 211 10.40 -12.25 3.43
CA TYR A 211 9.56 -13.15 2.62
C TYR A 211 9.96 -14.61 2.83
N GLY A 212 8.97 -15.50 2.75
CA GLY A 212 9.10 -16.90 3.07
C GLY A 212 8.88 -17.21 4.57
N THR A 213 8.79 -16.19 5.44
CA THR A 213 8.53 -16.42 6.86
C THR A 213 7.14 -17.01 7.06
N PRO A 214 7.02 -18.16 7.76
CA PRO A 214 5.73 -18.76 8.09
C PRO A 214 5.14 -18.11 9.35
N PHE A 215 3.84 -17.83 9.27
CA PHE A 215 3.02 -17.32 10.38
C PHE A 215 1.85 -18.26 10.63
N PHE A 216 1.61 -18.64 11.87
CA PHE A 216 0.35 -19.25 12.25
C PHE A 216 -0.61 -18.14 12.71
N ILE A 217 -1.71 -17.98 12.00
CA ILE A 217 -2.71 -16.94 12.25
C ILE A 217 -3.96 -17.55 12.84
N GLU A 218 -4.43 -16.97 13.95
CA GLU A 218 -5.67 -17.35 14.63
C GLU A 218 -6.59 -16.13 14.68
N ALA A 219 -7.82 -16.28 14.19
CA ALA A 219 -8.82 -15.23 14.17
C ALA A 219 -10.25 -15.78 14.06
N GLN A 220 -11.23 -14.90 14.18
CA GLN A 220 -12.62 -15.16 13.80
C GLN A 220 -12.92 -14.32 12.56
N LEU A 221 -13.11 -14.96 11.39
CA LEU A 221 -13.26 -14.26 10.12
C LEU A 221 -14.59 -14.59 9.44
N PRO A 222 -15.22 -13.63 8.73
CA PRO A 222 -16.49 -13.83 8.03
C PRO A 222 -16.30 -14.54 6.67
N ILE A 223 -15.65 -15.73 6.67
CA ILE A 223 -15.26 -16.44 5.44
C ILE A 223 -16.47 -17.09 4.76
N GLU A 224 -17.36 -17.72 5.54
CA GLU A 224 -18.53 -18.43 5.03
C GLU A 224 -19.77 -17.54 4.89
N GLY A 225 -19.72 -16.34 5.44
CA GLY A 225 -20.80 -15.38 5.42
C GLY A 225 -20.51 -14.17 6.29
N ARG A 226 -21.49 -13.25 6.45
CA ARG A 226 -21.28 -12.07 7.32
C ARG A 226 -21.31 -12.42 8.80
N LYS A 227 -22.12 -13.38 9.19
CA LYS A 227 -22.30 -13.87 10.58
C LYS A 227 -22.87 -15.27 10.57
N PRO A 228 -22.47 -16.14 11.52
CA PRO A 228 -21.38 -15.92 12.47
C PRO A 228 -20.01 -15.92 11.82
N ALA A 229 -19.01 -15.29 12.44
CA ALA A 229 -17.63 -15.44 11.99
C ALA A 229 -17.13 -16.87 12.23
N SER A 230 -16.38 -17.40 11.28
CA SER A 230 -15.82 -18.75 11.36
C SER A 230 -14.43 -18.74 11.97
N PRO A 231 -14.05 -19.77 12.76
CA PRO A 231 -12.69 -19.92 13.24
C PRO A 231 -11.70 -20.04 12.08
N PHE A 232 -10.71 -19.16 12.07
CA PHE A 232 -9.61 -19.18 11.11
C PHE A 232 -8.31 -19.52 11.86
N ARG A 233 -7.76 -20.69 11.59
CA ARG A 233 -6.51 -21.16 12.17
C ARG A 233 -5.68 -21.77 11.07
N ARG A 234 -4.72 -21.00 10.53
CA ARG A 234 -3.95 -21.43 9.37
C ARG A 234 -2.49 -21.03 9.45
N LEU A 235 -1.65 -21.91 8.89
CA LEU A 235 -0.29 -21.57 8.52
C LEU A 235 -0.33 -20.75 7.24
N MET A 236 0.22 -19.54 7.29
CA MET A 236 0.29 -18.60 6.19
C MET A 236 1.76 -18.28 5.92
N ILE A 237 2.09 -17.94 4.69
CA ILE A 237 3.46 -17.58 4.29
C ILE A 237 3.50 -16.12 3.83
N ALA A 238 4.46 -15.37 4.35
CA ALA A 238 4.75 -14.01 3.90
C ALA A 238 5.35 -14.06 2.49
N GLN A 239 4.58 -13.70 1.48
CA GLN A 239 4.99 -13.77 0.06
C GLN A 239 4.75 -12.46 -0.68
N ASP A 240 4.12 -11.50 0.01
CA ASP A 240 3.74 -10.24 -0.59
C ASP A 240 3.87 -9.08 0.41
N THR A 241 3.70 -7.85 -0.08
CA THR A 241 3.67 -6.62 0.71
C THR A 241 2.79 -5.57 0.05
N GLY A 242 2.47 -4.53 0.79
CA GLY A 242 1.74 -3.37 0.27
C GLY A 242 2.09 -2.10 1.03
N SER A 243 1.95 -0.94 0.41
CA SER A 243 2.27 0.36 1.03
C SER A 243 1.42 0.68 2.28
N ALA A 244 0.22 0.08 2.37
CA ALA A 244 -0.70 0.22 3.50
C ALA A 244 -0.52 -0.90 4.55
N ILE A 245 0.37 -1.86 4.32
CA ILE A 245 0.63 -2.99 5.21
C ILE A 245 1.81 -2.63 6.10
N VAL A 246 1.53 -1.91 7.17
CA VAL A 246 2.54 -1.38 8.09
C VAL A 246 2.29 -1.88 9.50
N GLY A 247 3.34 -2.41 10.12
CA GLY A 247 3.34 -2.90 11.50
C GLY A 247 3.65 -4.39 11.63
N PRO A 248 4.24 -4.81 12.77
CA PRO A 248 4.75 -6.17 12.96
C PRO A 248 3.64 -7.24 13.00
N ALA A 249 2.43 -6.88 13.45
CA ALA A 249 1.27 -7.77 13.51
C ALA A 249 0.17 -7.28 12.56
N ARG A 250 0.55 -6.99 11.31
CA ARG A 250 -0.34 -6.57 10.23
C ARG A 250 -0.19 -7.53 9.06
N ALA A 251 -1.29 -8.14 8.62
CA ALA A 251 -1.29 -8.96 7.42
C ALA A 251 -2.54 -8.72 6.58
N ASP A 252 -2.35 -8.83 5.27
CA ASP A 252 -3.42 -8.88 4.29
C ASP A 252 -3.48 -10.29 3.69
N LEU A 253 -4.65 -10.95 3.79
CA LEU A 253 -4.80 -12.34 3.40
C LEU A 253 -5.24 -12.42 1.94
N TYR A 254 -4.49 -13.16 1.13
CA TYR A 254 -4.83 -13.40 -0.27
C TYR A 254 -5.95 -14.44 -0.40
N TRP A 255 -7.00 -14.11 -1.16
CA TRP A 255 -8.19 -14.97 -1.31
C TRP A 255 -8.43 -15.48 -2.72
N GLY A 256 -7.51 -15.22 -3.66
CA GLY A 256 -7.66 -15.63 -5.06
C GLY A 256 -8.17 -14.53 -5.95
N ALA A 257 -8.81 -14.87 -7.07
CA ALA A 257 -9.20 -13.93 -8.10
C ALA A 257 -10.73 -13.85 -8.26
N GLY A 258 -11.19 -12.71 -8.77
CA GLY A 258 -12.56 -12.47 -9.18
C GLY A 258 -13.54 -12.20 -8.03
N GLU A 259 -14.83 -12.26 -8.37
CA GLU A 259 -15.91 -11.77 -7.50
C GLU A 259 -16.08 -12.62 -6.22
N ALA A 260 -15.92 -13.92 -6.29
CA ALA A 260 -16.03 -14.79 -5.12
C ALA A 260 -14.95 -14.45 -4.07
N ALA A 261 -13.70 -14.25 -4.52
CA ALA A 261 -12.60 -13.81 -3.69
C ALA A 261 -12.82 -12.41 -3.12
N SER A 262 -13.28 -11.49 -3.95
CA SER A 262 -13.65 -10.11 -3.56
C SER A 262 -14.68 -10.08 -2.42
N ARG A 263 -15.71 -10.92 -2.51
CA ARG A 263 -16.75 -11.01 -1.47
C ARG A 263 -16.21 -11.47 -0.12
N ILE A 264 -15.20 -12.31 -0.10
CA ILE A 264 -14.55 -12.74 1.13
C ILE A 264 -13.59 -11.66 1.63
N ALA A 265 -12.65 -11.26 0.79
CA ALA A 265 -11.60 -10.29 1.09
C ALA A 265 -12.17 -8.96 1.63
N GLY A 266 -13.15 -8.40 0.93
CA GLY A 266 -13.75 -7.11 1.27
C GLY A 266 -14.54 -7.07 2.59
N ARG A 267 -14.74 -8.24 3.26
CA ARG A 267 -15.37 -8.32 4.58
C ARG A 267 -14.36 -8.45 5.71
N ILE A 268 -13.09 -8.71 5.40
CA ILE A 268 -12.07 -8.95 6.43
C ILE A 268 -11.45 -7.64 6.86
N ARG A 269 -11.77 -7.24 8.09
CA ARG A 269 -11.11 -6.20 8.86
C ARG A 269 -11.26 -6.55 10.34
N HIS A 270 -10.45 -7.50 10.77
CA HIS A 270 -10.64 -8.18 12.06
C HIS A 270 -9.34 -8.25 12.84
N PRO A 271 -9.42 -8.28 14.16
CA PRO A 271 -8.27 -8.62 14.98
C PRO A 271 -7.86 -10.07 14.77
N GLY A 272 -6.58 -10.36 14.97
CA GLY A 272 -6.06 -11.70 14.90
C GLY A 272 -4.74 -11.84 15.62
N ARG A 273 -4.46 -13.05 16.08
CA ARG A 273 -3.22 -13.41 16.75
C ARG A 273 -2.23 -13.92 15.71
N PHE A 274 -1.00 -13.41 15.79
CA PHE A 274 0.10 -13.77 14.92
C PHE A 274 1.16 -14.54 15.69
N VAL A 275 1.51 -15.71 15.20
CA VAL A 275 2.60 -16.52 15.73
C VAL A 275 3.61 -16.76 14.62
N MET A 276 4.76 -16.11 14.70
CA MET A 276 5.86 -16.33 13.77
C MET A 276 6.58 -17.65 14.09
N LEU A 277 6.82 -18.47 13.09
CA LEU A 277 7.59 -19.70 13.25
C LEU A 277 9.03 -19.43 12.80
N LEU A 278 9.96 -19.64 13.70
CA LEU A 278 11.39 -19.41 13.47
C LEU A 278 12.17 -20.73 13.54
N PRO A 279 13.29 -20.85 12.80
CA PRO A 279 14.24 -21.95 12.99
C PRO A 279 14.67 -22.08 14.46
N ARG A 280 14.98 -23.28 14.91
CA ARG A 280 15.35 -23.52 16.31
C ARG A 280 16.66 -22.84 16.70
N GLU A 281 17.53 -22.65 15.72
CA GLU A 281 18.86 -22.08 15.82
C GLU A 281 18.82 -20.56 16.09
N VAL A 282 17.69 -19.92 15.81
CA VAL A 282 17.52 -18.48 16.07
C VAL A 282 17.24 -18.26 17.55
N ASP A 283 18.21 -17.70 18.26
CA ASP A 283 18.04 -17.22 19.64
C ASP A 283 17.47 -15.79 19.64
N ILE A 284 16.16 -15.69 19.76
CA ILE A 284 15.42 -14.41 19.77
C ILE A 284 15.91 -13.51 20.91
N ALA A 285 16.25 -14.10 22.06
CA ALA A 285 16.71 -13.34 23.21
C ALA A 285 18.14 -12.78 22.99
N ALA A 286 19.00 -13.53 22.33
CA ALA A 286 20.31 -13.04 21.93
C ALA A 286 20.19 -11.89 20.91
N VAL A 287 19.41 -12.09 19.85
CA VAL A 287 19.16 -11.05 18.82
C VAL A 287 18.52 -9.79 19.45
N GLY A 288 17.60 -9.98 20.39
CA GLY A 288 16.97 -8.85 21.10
C GLY A 288 17.94 -8.07 21.99
N ARG A 289 18.92 -8.73 22.58
CA ARG A 289 19.98 -8.06 23.40
C ARG A 289 20.97 -7.29 22.54
N GLU A 290 21.22 -7.74 21.31
CA GLU A 290 22.12 -7.08 20.36
C GLU A 290 21.43 -5.98 19.53
N ALA A 291 20.08 -5.93 19.57
CA ALA A 291 19.34 -4.90 18.88
C ALA A 291 19.71 -3.50 19.42
N PRO A 292 20.07 -2.54 18.56
CA PRO A 292 20.35 -1.17 19.01
C PRO A 292 19.14 -0.60 19.75
N LEU A 293 19.37 -0.09 20.95
CA LEU A 293 18.32 0.61 21.69
C LEU A 293 17.86 1.84 20.90
N PRO A 294 16.56 2.16 20.91
CA PRO A 294 16.07 3.39 20.31
C PRO A 294 16.84 4.59 20.89
N VAL A 295 17.46 5.37 20.01
CA VAL A 295 18.10 6.61 20.43
C VAL A 295 17.02 7.56 20.95
N PRO A 296 17.13 8.11 22.17
CA PRO A 296 16.18 9.07 22.67
C PRO A 296 15.99 10.22 21.67
N ARG A 297 14.75 10.63 21.45
CA ARG A 297 14.48 11.76 20.56
C ARG A 297 15.28 12.96 21.02
N PRO A 298 16.08 13.63 20.16
CA PRO A 298 16.81 14.82 20.55
C PRO A 298 15.84 15.82 21.18
N LYS A 299 16.16 16.30 22.38
CA LYS A 299 15.40 17.43 22.96
C LYS A 299 15.62 18.62 22.04
N ILE A 300 14.59 19.08 21.38
CA ILE A 300 14.63 20.33 20.63
C ILE A 300 14.71 21.44 21.67
N ALA A 301 15.89 22.04 21.81
CA ALA A 301 16.05 23.19 22.70
C ALA A 301 15.15 24.34 22.18
N GLY A 302 14.21 24.80 23.01
CA GLY A 302 13.37 25.93 22.72
C GLY A 302 11.87 25.67 22.55
N VAL A 303 11.38 24.46 22.82
CA VAL A 303 9.95 24.21 22.97
C VAL A 303 9.64 24.09 24.47
N GLU A 304 9.29 25.19 25.11
CA GLU A 304 8.61 25.15 26.39
C GLU A 304 7.21 24.56 26.17
N VAL A 305 6.99 23.37 26.69
CA VAL A 305 5.64 22.82 26.82
C VAL A 305 4.95 23.62 27.92
N MET A 306 4.08 24.53 27.58
CA MET A 306 3.17 25.14 28.55
C MET A 306 2.36 24.01 29.18
N LYS A 307 2.55 23.81 30.47
CA LYS A 307 1.66 22.96 31.27
C LYS A 307 0.32 23.69 31.37
N GLU A 308 -0.69 23.15 30.72
CA GLU A 308 -2.07 23.56 31.00
C GLU A 308 -2.46 23.16 32.43
N ASP A 309 -2.71 24.18 33.24
CA ASP A 309 -3.46 24.00 34.46
C ASP A 309 -4.91 23.68 34.10
N GLY A 310 -5.38 22.55 34.64
CA GLY A 310 -6.66 21.99 34.28
C GLY A 310 -7.84 22.91 34.47
N GLN A 311 -8.54 23.15 33.39
CA GLN A 311 -10.01 23.27 33.27
C GLN A 311 -10.36 23.75 31.87
N GLY A 312 -11.19 23.00 31.17
CA GLY A 312 -11.88 23.51 29.97
C GLY A 312 -11.72 22.71 28.68
N ARG A 313 -12.81 22.17 28.25
CA ARG A 313 -13.05 21.57 26.92
C ARG A 313 -12.61 22.50 25.80
N ALA A 314 -11.83 22.03 24.84
CA ALA A 314 -11.83 22.59 23.50
C ALA A 314 -11.23 21.60 22.48
N GLY A 315 -11.66 21.75 21.24
CA GLY A 315 -11.55 20.85 20.13
C GLY A 315 -10.15 20.73 19.52
N LEU A 316 -10.02 19.65 18.77
CA LEU A 316 -8.89 19.35 17.89
C LEU A 316 -8.82 20.37 16.77
N ASP A 317 -7.81 21.22 16.80
CA ASP A 317 -7.18 21.87 15.64
C ASP A 317 -5.98 22.67 16.15
N ASP A 318 -4.78 22.09 16.16
CA ASP A 318 -3.56 22.86 16.34
C ASP A 318 -2.52 22.48 15.30
N ALA A 319 -2.42 23.38 14.32
CA ALA A 319 -1.32 23.46 13.38
C ALA A 319 -0.05 23.93 14.11
N ILE A 320 0.99 23.08 14.13
CA ILE A 320 2.31 23.47 14.63
C ILE A 320 2.96 24.43 13.63
N VAL A 321 3.02 25.70 13.97
CA VAL A 321 3.82 26.71 13.27
C VAL A 321 5.28 26.60 13.75
N VAL A 322 6.18 26.13 12.89
CA VAL A 322 7.63 26.13 13.14
C VAL A 322 8.22 27.41 12.56
N THR A 323 8.60 28.35 13.41
CA THR A 323 9.44 29.49 13.02
C THR A 323 10.91 29.07 12.99
N THR A 324 11.54 29.14 11.82
CA THR A 324 12.95 28.84 11.60
C THR A 324 13.82 30.05 11.93
N GLY A 325 14.69 29.88 12.91
CA GLY A 325 15.76 30.83 13.15
C GLY A 325 16.83 30.27 14.09
N ARG A 326 17.80 29.52 13.54
CA ARG A 326 19.21 29.51 13.95
C ARG A 326 20.02 28.45 13.20
N LYS A 327 21.22 28.84 12.77
CA LYS A 327 22.24 28.01 12.13
C LYS A 327 22.60 26.80 12.97
N MET A 328 22.62 25.61 12.35
CA MET A 328 23.11 24.36 12.92
C MET A 328 24.64 24.28 12.86
N PRO A 329 25.30 23.79 13.89
CA PRO A 329 26.73 23.43 13.80
C PRO A 329 26.91 22.13 13.01
N SER A 330 28.05 22.05 12.28
CA SER A 330 28.42 20.89 11.48
C SER A 330 28.60 19.62 12.33
N PRO A 331 28.20 18.42 11.81
CA PRO A 331 28.36 17.18 12.54
C PRO A 331 29.84 16.76 12.60
N ALA A 332 30.28 16.31 13.79
CA ALA A 332 31.60 15.75 14.03
C ALA A 332 31.79 14.44 13.23
N ARG A 333 33.01 14.26 12.73
CA ARG A 333 33.46 13.05 12.01
C ARG A 333 33.39 11.82 12.91
N ILE A 334 32.72 10.76 12.44
CA ILE A 334 32.71 9.42 13.03
C ILE A 334 34.03 8.72 12.61
N PRO A 335 34.78 8.08 13.52
CA PRO A 335 35.98 7.32 13.17
C PRO A 335 35.62 6.03 12.43
N LYS A 336 36.38 5.71 11.39
CA LYS A 336 36.30 4.42 10.69
C LYS A 336 36.88 3.33 11.60
N SER A 337 36.10 2.28 11.90
CA SER A 337 36.65 1.03 12.42
C SER A 337 36.10 -0.16 11.65
N ALA A 338 37.07 -0.87 11.09
CA ALA A 338 37.21 -2.30 10.81
C ALA A 338 36.10 -3.07 10.09
N ASP A 339 36.50 -3.58 8.94
CA ASP A 339 35.96 -4.68 8.14
C ASP A 339 35.21 -5.75 8.93
N THR A 340 33.94 -5.94 8.57
CA THR A 340 33.31 -7.25 8.68
C THR A 340 32.54 -7.51 7.39
N LYS A 341 33.04 -8.49 6.66
CA LYS A 341 32.41 -9.03 5.44
C LYS A 341 30.99 -9.54 5.74
N TYR A 342 30.00 -8.81 5.30
CA TYR A 342 28.69 -9.38 5.02
C TYR A 342 28.27 -8.97 3.62
N SER A 343 28.00 -10.00 2.87
CA SER A 343 27.54 -10.05 1.50
C SER A 343 26.47 -9.00 1.21
N ARG A 344 26.74 -8.20 0.19
CA ARG A 344 25.76 -7.30 -0.43
C ARG A 344 24.59 -8.15 -0.95
N VAL A 345 23.46 -8.07 -0.30
CA VAL A 345 22.18 -8.31 -0.95
C VAL A 345 21.68 -6.95 -1.41
N HIS A 346 21.52 -6.82 -2.69
CA HIS A 346 21.06 -5.63 -3.38
C HIS A 346 19.73 -5.16 -2.78
N ALA A 347 19.75 -4.00 -2.16
CA ALA A 347 18.55 -3.19 -1.99
C ALA A 347 18.24 -2.57 -3.36
N LEU A 348 17.39 -3.20 -4.10
CA LEU A 348 16.70 -2.62 -5.25
C LEU A 348 15.20 -2.60 -4.94
N GLN A 349 14.72 -1.37 -4.77
CA GLN A 349 13.42 -0.87 -5.23
C GLN A 349 12.18 -1.65 -4.76
N LEU A 350 11.36 -1.08 -3.97
CA LEU A 350 10.36 -0.01 -4.27
C LEU A 350 9.85 0.60 -2.98
#